data_7c09afb56683d1e5ec1b7ab7afb6a2bf
#
_entry.id   7c09afb56683d1e5ec1b7ab7afb6a2bf
#
_cell.length_a   1.000
_cell.length_b   1.000
_cell.length_c   1.000
_cell.angle_alpha   90.00
_cell.angle_beta   90.00
_cell.angle_gamma   90.00
#
_symmetry.space_group_name_H-M   'P 1'
#
loop_
_entity.id
_entity.type
_entity.pdbx_description
1 polymer ?
#
loop_
_entity_poly.entity_id
_entity_poly.type
_entity_poly.pdbx_seq_one_letter_code
_entity_poly.pdbx_strand_id
1 'polypeptide(L)'
;LSVMKKNMPEIREYLKIKADYLGYQNGLPWFELYAPVVEDDEEYSFEKGSQFVIDQFNTFSKHLGDFATHAIKNHWADVYPRENKVGGAFCENIRSLKQSRFLFNYGNHFSDVITVAHDFGHGFHVRCLGDQTILNTHYPMPIGETASNFCETIVGKGALKSATPTQKIVILENTLSNAIQVICD
;
A
#
# COMPACT_ATOMS: atom_id res chain seq x y z
N LEU A 1 -17.68 -7.51 -12.85
CA LEU A 1 -17.03 -7.97 -14.09
C LEU A 1 -17.31 -7.07 -15.30
N SER A 2 -18.58 -6.61 -15.53
CA SER A 2 -18.92 -5.73 -16.66
C SER A 2 -18.21 -4.37 -16.61
N VAL A 3 -18.12 -3.76 -15.42
CA VAL A 3 -17.40 -2.50 -15.20
C VAL A 3 -15.89 -2.67 -15.47
N MET A 4 -15.30 -3.76 -14.98
CA MET A 4 -13.89 -4.06 -15.25
C MET A 4 -13.63 -4.20 -16.75
N LYS A 5 -14.45 -5.01 -17.46
CA LYS A 5 -14.32 -5.15 -18.92
C LYS A 5 -14.45 -3.83 -19.68
N LYS A 6 -15.32 -2.91 -19.20
CA LYS A 6 -15.51 -1.60 -19.82
C LYS A 6 -14.26 -0.72 -19.70
N ASN A 7 -13.49 -0.85 -18.61
CA ASN A 7 -12.30 -0.04 -18.35
C ASN A 7 -10.99 -0.73 -18.79
N MET A 8 -11.03 -1.93 -19.33
CA MET A 8 -9.83 -2.61 -19.89
C MET A 8 -9.08 -1.80 -20.97
N PRO A 9 -9.73 -0.97 -21.80
CA PRO A 9 -9.01 -0.12 -22.75
C PRO A 9 -8.01 0.82 -22.07
N GLU A 10 -8.36 1.43 -20.94
CA GLU A 10 -7.49 2.33 -20.15
C GLU A 10 -6.21 1.60 -19.68
N ILE A 11 -6.40 0.39 -19.15
CA ILE A 11 -5.27 -0.47 -18.72
C ILE A 11 -4.35 -0.80 -19.89
N ARG A 12 -4.94 -1.18 -21.05
CA ARG A 12 -4.15 -1.49 -22.25
C ARG A 12 -3.39 -0.28 -22.79
N GLU A 13 -3.99 0.89 -22.70
CA GLU A 13 -3.33 2.14 -23.10
C GLU A 13 -2.15 2.46 -22.18
N TYR A 14 -2.33 2.35 -20.86
CA TYR A 14 -1.22 2.50 -19.92
C TYR A 14 -0.06 1.54 -20.24
N LEU A 15 -0.35 0.25 -20.44
CA LEU A 15 0.69 -0.74 -20.76
C LEU A 15 1.42 -0.45 -22.08
N LYS A 16 0.72 0.10 -23.08
CA LYS A 16 1.34 0.54 -24.34
C LYS A 16 2.26 1.73 -24.11
N ILE A 17 1.79 2.76 -23.40
CA ILE A 17 2.59 3.95 -23.06
C ILE A 17 3.83 3.54 -22.28
N LYS A 18 3.69 2.63 -21.30
CA LYS A 18 4.83 2.10 -20.54
C LYS A 18 5.80 1.34 -21.44
N ALA A 19 5.31 0.49 -22.35
CA ALA A 19 6.14 -0.23 -23.32
C ALA A 19 6.93 0.75 -24.21
N ASP A 20 6.25 1.71 -24.80
CA ASP A 20 6.87 2.73 -25.67
C ASP A 20 7.93 3.52 -24.90
N TYR A 21 7.64 3.92 -23.67
CA TYR A 21 8.58 4.64 -22.81
C TYR A 21 9.85 3.83 -22.50
N LEU A 22 9.68 2.53 -22.24
CA LEU A 22 10.80 1.60 -21.99
C LEU A 22 11.49 1.09 -23.28
N GLY A 23 11.03 1.54 -24.45
CA GLY A 23 11.66 1.21 -25.76
C GLY A 23 11.18 -0.09 -26.39
N TYR A 24 10.06 -0.67 -25.95
CA TYR A 24 9.49 -1.90 -26.49
C TYR A 24 8.43 -1.62 -27.56
N GLN A 25 8.70 -2.04 -28.82
CA GLN A 25 7.79 -1.80 -29.96
C GLN A 25 6.64 -2.84 -30.08
N ASN A 26 6.80 -4.03 -29.50
CA ASN A 26 5.87 -5.16 -29.65
C ASN A 26 5.02 -5.44 -28.41
N GLY A 27 4.83 -4.42 -27.55
CA GLY A 27 4.15 -4.55 -26.27
C GLY A 27 5.12 -4.75 -25.11
N LEU A 28 4.61 -4.58 -23.88
CA LEU A 28 5.41 -4.67 -22.66
C LEU A 28 5.72 -6.15 -22.34
N PRO A 29 7.00 -6.55 -22.23
CA PRO A 29 7.35 -7.89 -21.76
C PRO A 29 6.86 -8.11 -20.32
N TRP A 30 6.46 -9.35 -20.00
CA TRP A 30 5.96 -9.69 -18.68
C TRP A 30 6.91 -9.30 -17.53
N PHE A 31 8.20 -9.50 -17.71
CA PHE A 31 9.22 -9.18 -16.69
C PHE A 31 9.42 -7.68 -16.48
N GLU A 32 8.89 -6.83 -17.36
CA GLU A 32 8.93 -5.36 -17.25
C GLU A 32 7.63 -4.78 -16.64
N LEU A 33 6.68 -5.61 -16.28
CA LEU A 33 5.38 -5.14 -15.78
C LEU A 33 5.53 -4.21 -14.57
N TYR A 34 6.47 -4.54 -13.67
CA TYR A 34 6.76 -3.78 -12.47
C TYR A 34 8.05 -2.94 -12.57
N ALA A 35 8.67 -2.86 -13.75
CA ALA A 35 9.83 -2.01 -13.93
C ALA A 35 9.44 -0.54 -13.72
N PRO A 36 10.23 0.24 -12.98
CA PRO A 36 9.97 1.66 -12.78
C PRO A 36 10.10 2.42 -14.11
N VAL A 37 9.17 3.32 -14.38
CA VAL A 37 9.26 4.22 -15.55
C VAL A 37 10.19 5.40 -15.30
N VAL A 38 10.40 5.77 -14.03
CA VAL A 38 11.30 6.85 -13.61
C VAL A 38 12.02 6.40 -12.34
N GLU A 39 13.31 6.65 -12.25
CA GLU A 39 14.06 6.46 -11.01
C GLU A 39 13.70 7.58 -10.03
N ASP A 40 13.37 7.22 -8.81
CA ASP A 40 13.21 8.13 -7.69
C ASP A 40 14.43 7.97 -6.78
N ASP A 41 15.30 8.98 -6.75
CA ASP A 41 16.50 8.98 -5.92
C ASP A 41 16.18 9.30 -4.44
N GLU A 42 14.90 9.55 -4.10
CA GLU A 42 14.53 9.87 -2.73
C GLU A 42 14.44 8.59 -1.88
N GLU A 43 15.26 8.53 -0.84
CA GLU A 43 15.17 7.49 0.18
C GLU A 43 14.14 7.85 1.24
N TYR A 44 13.21 6.92 1.44
CA TYR A 44 12.18 6.98 2.47
C TYR A 44 12.56 6.04 3.62
N SER A 45 13.40 6.48 4.58
CA SER A 45 13.66 5.65 5.75
C SER A 45 12.36 5.27 6.45
N PHE A 46 12.34 4.15 7.16
CA PHE A 46 11.12 3.69 7.83
C PHE A 46 10.57 4.74 8.80
N GLU A 47 11.45 5.45 9.51
CA GLU A 47 11.08 6.52 10.44
C GLU A 47 10.39 7.67 9.71
N LYS A 48 10.96 8.13 8.59
CA LYS A 48 10.39 9.19 7.76
C LYS A 48 9.07 8.74 7.12
N GLY A 49 9.05 7.55 6.55
CA GLY A 49 7.87 6.97 5.88
C GLY A 49 6.72 6.72 6.85
N SER A 50 6.99 6.10 8.00
CA SER A 50 5.95 5.83 9.01
C SER A 50 5.42 7.12 9.64
N GLN A 51 6.27 8.13 9.86
CA GLN A 51 5.81 9.44 10.34
C GLN A 51 4.90 10.11 9.29
N PHE A 52 5.28 10.04 8.00
CA PHE A 52 4.44 10.56 6.93
C PHE A 52 3.07 9.88 6.90
N VAL A 53 3.01 8.54 7.03
CA VAL A 53 1.74 7.79 7.12
C VAL A 53 0.89 8.28 8.29
N ILE A 54 1.48 8.43 9.49
CA ILE A 54 0.80 8.94 10.69
C ILE A 54 0.23 10.34 10.44
N ASP A 55 1.01 11.22 9.83
CA ASP A 55 0.59 12.61 9.54
C ASP A 55 -0.59 12.62 8.55
N GLN A 56 -0.52 11.82 7.48
CA GLN A 56 -1.64 11.72 6.54
C GLN A 56 -2.88 11.11 7.18
N PHE A 57 -2.75 10.08 8.00
CA PHE A 57 -3.87 9.48 8.73
C PHE A 57 -4.54 10.49 9.67
N ASN A 58 -3.77 11.33 10.35
CA ASN A 58 -4.30 12.40 11.19
C ASN A 58 -5.08 13.46 10.41
N THR A 59 -4.80 13.67 9.12
CA THR A 59 -5.60 14.59 8.28
C THR A 59 -7.01 14.07 8.05
N PHE A 60 -7.22 12.76 8.11
CA PHE A 60 -8.50 12.10 7.92
C PHE A 60 -9.20 11.80 9.25
N SER A 61 -8.50 11.14 10.17
CA SER A 61 -9.04 10.71 11.46
C SER A 61 -7.96 10.61 12.52
N LYS A 62 -8.19 11.34 13.62
CA LYS A 62 -7.31 11.24 14.81
C LYS A 62 -7.21 9.79 15.33
N HIS A 63 -8.32 9.03 15.32
CA HIS A 63 -8.32 7.63 15.77
C HIS A 63 -7.41 6.73 14.92
N LEU A 64 -7.39 6.95 13.60
CA LEU A 64 -6.52 6.22 12.68
C LEU A 64 -5.04 6.60 12.91
N GLY A 65 -4.74 7.90 13.05
CA GLY A 65 -3.40 8.38 13.35
C GLY A 65 -2.89 7.93 14.73
N ASP A 66 -3.75 7.95 15.75
CA ASP A 66 -3.41 7.46 17.10
C ASP A 66 -3.10 5.95 17.08
N PHE A 67 -3.85 5.16 16.28
CA PHE A 67 -3.58 3.73 16.10
C PHE A 67 -2.20 3.50 15.49
N ALA A 68 -1.88 4.15 14.38
CA ALA A 68 -0.58 4.03 13.72
C ALA A 68 0.57 4.47 14.65
N THR A 69 0.39 5.59 15.35
CA THR A 69 1.33 6.07 16.35
C THR A 69 1.56 5.04 17.45
N HIS A 70 0.49 4.42 17.94
CA HIS A 70 0.57 3.38 18.96
C HIS A 70 1.33 2.14 18.47
N ALA A 71 1.05 1.69 17.24
CA ALA A 71 1.70 0.54 16.64
C ALA A 71 3.23 0.76 16.52
N ILE A 72 3.65 1.92 16.04
CA ILE A 72 5.08 2.27 15.92
C ILE A 72 5.74 2.37 17.29
N LYS A 73 5.17 3.11 18.24
CA LYS A 73 5.74 3.30 19.59
C LYS A 73 5.88 2.01 20.38
N ASN A 74 5.02 1.03 20.13
CA ASN A 74 5.04 -0.26 20.82
C ASN A 74 5.77 -1.36 20.03
N HIS A 75 6.49 -1.00 18.97
CA HIS A 75 7.28 -1.94 18.16
C HIS A 75 6.46 -3.11 17.63
N TRP A 76 5.27 -2.85 17.08
CA TRP A 76 4.40 -3.87 16.51
C TRP A 76 4.85 -4.33 15.12
N ALA A 77 5.84 -3.66 14.53
CA ALA A 77 6.34 -3.94 13.19
C ALA A 77 7.73 -4.60 13.24
N ASP A 78 7.89 -5.70 12.51
CA ASP A 78 9.16 -6.28 12.10
C ASP A 78 9.50 -5.72 10.72
N VAL A 79 10.44 -4.79 10.63
CA VAL A 79 10.55 -3.84 9.52
C VAL A 79 11.45 -4.33 8.40
N TYR A 80 12.72 -4.62 8.72
CA TYR A 80 13.75 -4.77 7.70
C TYR A 80 13.92 -6.22 7.22
N PRO A 81 14.30 -6.42 5.94
CA PRO A 81 14.64 -7.74 5.43
C PRO A 81 15.86 -8.31 6.16
N ARG A 82 15.88 -9.63 6.34
CA ARG A 82 17.00 -10.38 6.88
C ARG A 82 16.97 -11.83 6.39
N GLU A 83 18.06 -12.55 6.59
CA GLU A 83 18.13 -13.96 6.26
C GLU A 83 17.01 -14.76 6.93
N ASN A 84 16.41 -15.69 6.19
CA ASN A 84 15.30 -16.55 6.62
C ASN A 84 13.97 -15.82 6.99
N LYS A 85 13.86 -14.53 6.75
CA LYS A 85 12.59 -13.82 6.87
C LYS A 85 11.71 -14.11 5.65
N VAL A 86 10.42 -14.39 5.88
CA VAL A 86 9.47 -14.58 4.80
C VAL A 86 9.31 -13.27 4.00
N GLY A 87 9.17 -13.40 2.67
CA GLY A 87 8.99 -12.25 1.78
C GLY A 87 7.60 -11.63 1.87
N GLY A 88 7.43 -10.47 1.23
CA GLY A 88 6.18 -9.72 1.23
C GLY A 88 5.96 -8.90 2.50
N ALA A 89 4.70 -8.53 2.72
CA ALA A 89 4.25 -7.82 3.91
C ALA A 89 2.88 -8.38 4.33
N PHE A 90 2.57 -8.34 5.61
CA PHE A 90 1.25 -8.73 6.12
C PHE A 90 0.98 -8.20 7.52
N CYS A 91 -0.31 -8.12 7.84
CA CYS A 91 -0.82 -7.83 9.17
C CYS A 91 -1.41 -9.09 9.81
N GLU A 92 -0.87 -9.50 10.96
CA GLU A 92 -1.45 -10.58 11.78
C GLU A 92 -2.13 -10.00 13.03
N ASN A 93 -3.33 -10.48 13.31
CA ASN A 93 -4.16 -9.95 14.38
C ASN A 93 -4.23 -10.90 15.56
N ILE A 94 -3.74 -10.46 16.72
CA ILE A 94 -3.74 -11.22 17.97
C ILE A 94 -4.93 -10.77 18.82
N ARG A 95 -6.10 -11.35 18.55
CA ARG A 95 -7.36 -10.96 19.16
C ARG A 95 -7.32 -10.99 20.70
N SER A 96 -6.71 -12.01 21.29
CA SER A 96 -6.61 -12.16 22.75
C SER A 96 -5.90 -10.98 23.42
N LEU A 97 -4.98 -10.33 22.70
CA LEU A 97 -4.27 -9.15 23.16
C LEU A 97 -4.88 -7.83 22.66
N LYS A 98 -5.90 -7.89 21.80
CA LYS A 98 -6.44 -6.72 21.07
C LYS A 98 -5.34 -5.94 20.35
N GLN A 99 -4.38 -6.63 19.75
CA GLN A 99 -3.20 -6.07 19.10
C GLN A 99 -3.01 -6.66 17.72
N SER A 100 -2.34 -5.92 16.85
CA SER A 100 -1.85 -6.40 15.56
C SER A 100 -0.33 -6.51 15.57
N ARG A 101 0.23 -7.33 14.66
CA ARG A 101 1.65 -7.39 14.35
C ARG A 101 1.82 -7.26 12.86
N PHE A 102 2.82 -6.51 12.48
CA PHE A 102 3.12 -6.22 11.09
C PHE A 102 4.46 -6.81 10.71
N LEU A 103 4.53 -7.44 9.57
CA LEU A 103 5.79 -7.86 8.97
C LEU A 103 5.96 -7.09 7.68
N PHE A 104 7.12 -6.43 7.53
CA PHE A 104 7.53 -5.75 6.32
C PHE A 104 8.89 -6.29 5.84
N ASN A 105 9.21 -6.07 4.58
CA ASN A 105 10.56 -6.16 4.03
C ASN A 105 10.90 -4.80 3.42
N TYR A 106 11.02 -3.78 4.28
CA TYR A 106 11.12 -2.38 3.93
C TYR A 106 12.44 -2.04 3.25
N GLY A 107 12.39 -1.55 2.01
CA GLY A 107 13.53 -1.26 1.15
C GLY A 107 13.83 0.23 0.96
N ASN A 108 13.19 1.12 1.74
CA ASN A 108 13.33 2.58 1.66
C ASN A 108 12.75 3.23 0.39
N HIS A 109 11.82 2.58 -0.30
CA HIS A 109 11.11 3.12 -1.46
C HIS A 109 9.76 3.70 -1.07
N PHE A 110 9.20 4.59 -1.91
CA PHE A 110 7.86 5.12 -1.67
C PHE A 110 6.78 4.03 -1.67
N SER A 111 6.95 2.98 -2.47
CA SER A 111 6.06 1.81 -2.46
C SER A 111 5.97 1.14 -1.08
N ASP A 112 7.08 1.12 -0.32
CA ASP A 112 7.07 0.57 1.04
C ASP A 112 6.27 1.44 2.01
N VAL A 113 6.28 2.77 1.81
CA VAL A 113 5.43 3.69 2.57
C VAL A 113 3.95 3.39 2.34
N ILE A 114 3.57 3.10 1.10
CA ILE A 114 2.21 2.68 0.73
C ILE A 114 1.86 1.35 1.37
N THR A 115 2.79 0.37 1.36
CA THR A 115 2.61 -0.93 2.03
C THR A 115 2.38 -0.78 3.54
N VAL A 116 3.12 0.10 4.20
CA VAL A 116 2.89 0.41 5.63
C VAL A 116 1.49 0.96 5.86
N ALA A 117 1.03 1.88 5.00
CA ALA A 117 -0.32 2.43 5.10
C ALA A 117 -1.40 1.36 4.90
N HIS A 118 -1.20 0.46 3.93
CA HIS A 118 -2.07 -0.68 3.64
C HIS A 118 -2.25 -1.58 4.86
N ASP A 119 -1.15 -2.08 5.42
CA ASP A 119 -1.20 -3.01 6.55
C ASP A 119 -1.72 -2.35 7.83
N PHE A 120 -1.40 -1.07 8.05
CA PHE A 120 -2.02 -0.32 9.15
C PHE A 120 -3.53 -0.18 8.96
N GLY A 121 -4.02 -0.12 7.72
CA GLY A 121 -5.44 -0.18 7.40
C GLY A 121 -6.09 -1.47 7.86
N HIS A 122 -5.46 -2.63 7.61
CA HIS A 122 -5.91 -3.93 8.13
C HIS A 122 -5.94 -3.95 9.66
N GLY A 123 -4.87 -3.52 10.32
CA GLY A 123 -4.80 -3.48 11.77
C GLY A 123 -5.87 -2.57 12.38
N PHE A 124 -6.12 -1.41 11.79
CA PHE A 124 -7.16 -0.49 12.24
C PHE A 124 -8.56 -1.06 12.04
N HIS A 125 -8.83 -1.74 10.91
CA HIS A 125 -10.08 -2.42 10.66
C HIS A 125 -10.41 -3.42 11.78
N VAL A 126 -9.44 -4.29 12.14
CA VAL A 126 -9.63 -5.26 13.20
C VAL A 126 -9.77 -4.59 14.58
N ARG A 127 -9.08 -3.49 14.82
CA ARG A 127 -9.29 -2.70 16.04
C ARG A 127 -10.72 -2.19 16.15
N CYS A 128 -11.32 -1.74 15.05
CA CYS A 128 -12.73 -1.31 15.02
C CYS A 128 -13.71 -2.47 15.28
N LEU A 129 -13.29 -3.71 15.03
CA LEU A 129 -14.07 -4.92 15.34
C LEU A 129 -13.86 -5.45 16.76
N GLY A 130 -13.02 -4.79 17.55
CA GLY A 130 -12.56 -5.28 18.86
C GLY A 130 -13.67 -5.55 19.89
N ASP A 131 -14.80 -4.86 19.79
CA ASP A 131 -15.95 -5.01 20.68
C ASP A 131 -17.04 -5.94 20.12
N GLN A 132 -16.85 -6.47 18.90
CA GLN A 132 -17.77 -7.43 18.29
C GLN A 132 -17.57 -8.82 18.87
N THR A 133 -18.64 -9.63 18.84
CA THR A 133 -18.50 -11.06 19.15
C THR A 133 -17.63 -11.75 18.10
N ILE A 134 -16.98 -12.85 18.45
CA ILE A 134 -16.05 -13.55 17.57
C ILE A 134 -16.70 -13.95 16.23
N LEU A 135 -17.96 -14.33 16.23
CA LEU A 135 -18.69 -14.72 15.02
C LEU A 135 -18.93 -13.54 14.07
N ASN A 136 -18.95 -12.31 14.58
CA ASN A 136 -19.17 -11.09 13.80
C ASN A 136 -17.85 -10.44 13.33
N THR A 137 -16.71 -11.08 13.55
CA THR A 137 -15.40 -10.55 13.12
C THR A 137 -14.87 -11.20 11.85
N HIS A 138 -15.61 -12.20 11.32
CA HIS A 138 -15.29 -12.80 10.04
C HIS A 138 -15.90 -11.96 8.90
N TYR A 139 -15.09 -11.66 7.92
CA TYR A 139 -15.50 -10.94 6.71
C TYR A 139 -14.81 -11.55 5.49
N PRO A 140 -15.43 -11.48 4.30
CA PRO A 140 -14.81 -11.96 3.07
C PRO A 140 -13.65 -11.03 2.66
N MET A 141 -12.66 -11.58 1.96
CA MET A 141 -11.45 -10.87 1.53
C MET A 141 -11.71 -9.51 0.87
N PRO A 142 -12.68 -9.33 -0.04
CA PRO A 142 -12.96 -8.02 -0.63
C PRO A 142 -13.33 -6.92 0.39
N ILE A 143 -13.92 -7.31 1.51
CA ILE A 143 -14.20 -6.37 2.62
C ILE A 143 -12.91 -6.08 3.39
N GLY A 144 -12.04 -7.07 3.56
CA GLY A 144 -10.72 -6.90 4.18
C GLY A 144 -9.90 -5.82 3.50
N GLU A 145 -9.82 -5.87 2.19
CA GLU A 145 -9.04 -4.91 1.39
C GLU A 145 -9.66 -3.51 1.29
N THR A 146 -10.90 -3.33 1.71
CA THR A 146 -11.53 -2.00 1.68
C THR A 146 -10.81 -1.00 2.58
N ALA A 147 -10.43 -1.40 3.79
CA ALA A 147 -9.75 -0.53 4.73
C ALA A 147 -8.29 -0.27 4.34
N SER A 148 -7.59 -1.29 3.86
CA SER A 148 -6.21 -1.19 3.42
C SER A 148 -6.07 -0.25 2.21
N ASN A 149 -6.83 -0.48 1.14
CA ASN A 149 -6.83 0.36 -0.06
C ASN A 149 -7.29 1.80 0.22
N PHE A 150 -8.20 1.98 1.17
CA PHE A 150 -8.60 3.31 1.62
C PHE A 150 -7.43 4.06 2.27
N CYS A 151 -6.66 3.39 3.12
CA CYS A 151 -5.47 3.96 3.76
C CYS A 151 -4.37 4.30 2.75
N GLU A 152 -4.12 3.45 1.76
CA GLU A 152 -3.23 3.78 0.63
C GLU A 152 -3.68 5.06 -0.09
N THR A 153 -4.99 5.18 -0.35
CA THR A 153 -5.56 6.36 -1.02
C THR A 153 -5.33 7.65 -0.23
N ILE A 154 -5.44 7.61 1.10
CA ILE A 154 -5.16 8.77 1.97
C ILE A 154 -3.69 9.20 1.80
N VAL A 155 -2.77 8.26 1.92
CA VAL A 155 -1.33 8.53 1.86
C VAL A 155 -0.89 8.96 0.46
N GLY A 156 -1.34 8.26 -0.59
CA GLY A 156 -1.04 8.61 -1.98
C GLY A 156 -1.54 10.01 -2.37
N LYS A 157 -2.77 10.38 -1.97
CA LYS A 157 -3.30 11.73 -2.19
C LYS A 157 -2.54 12.79 -1.38
N GLY A 158 -2.10 12.46 -0.18
CA GLY A 158 -1.25 13.33 0.62
C GLY A 158 0.10 13.59 -0.05
N ALA A 159 0.75 12.53 -0.54
CA ALA A 159 2.02 12.62 -1.23
C ALA A 159 1.94 13.48 -2.51
N LEU A 160 0.90 13.30 -3.31
CA LEU A 160 0.70 14.08 -4.55
C LEU A 160 0.62 15.59 -4.34
N LYS A 161 0.26 16.07 -3.15
CA LYS A 161 0.13 17.52 -2.87
C LYS A 161 1.47 18.23 -2.85
N SER A 162 2.52 17.57 -2.33
CA SER A 162 3.87 18.13 -2.16
C SER A 162 4.90 17.56 -3.11
N ALA A 163 4.53 16.57 -3.93
CA ALA A 163 5.42 15.87 -4.84
C ALA A 163 5.92 16.75 -6.00
N THR A 164 7.18 16.61 -6.33
CA THR A 164 7.78 17.10 -7.56
C THR A 164 7.15 16.45 -8.80
N PRO A 165 7.33 16.97 -10.02
CA PRO A 165 6.81 16.33 -11.22
C PRO A 165 7.27 14.87 -11.38
N THR A 166 8.54 14.56 -11.09
CA THR A 166 9.10 13.20 -11.13
C THR A 166 8.42 12.29 -10.11
N GLN A 167 8.33 12.74 -8.87
CA GLN A 167 7.65 11.98 -7.80
C GLN A 167 6.17 11.73 -8.10
N LYS A 168 5.49 12.69 -8.74
CA LYS A 168 4.10 12.49 -9.18
C LYS A 168 3.96 11.33 -10.17
N ILE A 169 4.92 11.20 -11.11
CA ILE A 169 4.93 10.08 -12.05
C ILE A 169 5.09 8.77 -11.29
N VAL A 170 6.05 8.68 -10.36
CA VAL A 170 6.27 7.49 -9.53
C VAL A 170 5.02 7.11 -8.74
N ILE A 171 4.38 8.08 -8.06
CA ILE A 171 3.18 7.83 -7.24
C ILE A 171 2.01 7.35 -8.11
N LEU A 172 1.78 7.98 -9.26
CA LEU A 172 0.69 7.64 -10.17
C LEU A 172 0.95 6.30 -10.85
N GLU A 173 2.18 6.01 -11.24
CA GLU A 173 2.57 4.74 -11.84
C GLU A 173 2.39 3.59 -10.85
N ASN A 174 2.82 3.73 -9.60
CA ASN A 174 2.55 2.76 -8.54
C ASN A 174 1.04 2.51 -8.35
N THR A 175 0.24 3.58 -8.35
CA THR A 175 -1.21 3.48 -8.21
C THR A 175 -1.84 2.69 -9.36
N LEU A 176 -1.40 2.94 -10.60
CA LEU A 176 -1.87 2.21 -11.79
C LEU A 176 -1.42 0.76 -11.77
N SER A 177 -0.16 0.49 -11.42
CA SER A 177 0.40 -0.85 -11.33
C SER A 177 -0.34 -1.72 -10.31
N ASN A 178 -0.60 -1.17 -9.11
CA ASN A 178 -1.39 -1.86 -8.08
C ASN A 178 -2.83 -2.12 -8.53
N ALA A 179 -3.48 -1.14 -9.20
CA ALA A 179 -4.82 -1.33 -9.73
C ALA A 179 -4.87 -2.43 -10.80
N ILE A 180 -3.85 -2.54 -11.64
CA ILE A 180 -3.75 -3.60 -12.66
C ILE A 180 -3.60 -4.95 -12.00
N GLN A 181 -2.76 -5.09 -10.99
CA GLN A 181 -2.61 -6.33 -10.25
C GLN A 181 -3.96 -6.82 -9.70
N VAL A 182 -4.70 -5.96 -9.03
CA VAL A 182 -6.02 -6.31 -8.45
C VAL A 182 -7.08 -6.65 -9.51
N ILE A 183 -7.01 -6.05 -10.71
CA ILE A 183 -8.03 -6.21 -11.74
C ILE A 183 -7.71 -7.39 -12.69
N CYS A 184 -6.42 -7.67 -12.92
CA CYS A 184 -5.97 -8.62 -13.94
C CYS A 184 -5.50 -9.97 -13.38
N ASP A 185 -5.12 -10.05 -12.10
CA ASP A 185 -4.75 -11.27 -11.36
C ASP A 185 -5.96 -11.85 -10.61
#